data_35645ea597f3f67ced56ffc14c176831
#
_entry.id   35645ea597f3f67ced56ffc14c176831
#
_cell.length_a   1.000
_cell.length_b   1.000
_cell.length_c   1.000
_cell.angle_alpha   90.00
_cell.angle_beta   90.00
_cell.angle_gamma   90.00
#
_symmetry.space_group_name_H-M   'P 1'
#
loop_
_entity.id
_entity.type
_entity.pdbx_description
1 polymer ?
#
loop_
_entity_poly.entity_id
_entity_poly.type
_entity_poly.pdbx_seq_one_letter_code
_entity_poly.pdbx_strand_id
1 'polypeptide(L)'
;MILYLTSNDHVNLLDMIEQEQNLPVKKLIGQFSLLSFVVKDMRHFIHVRFVAIDRKAILESDEEMVQALLSFQTMYEIRVIVIAIGLSENTSFLQQLIQAGITNIASAAEIDPLREEIRECFSEQGMQRFISPAPSILEVNEPNLFTFEERQYRFECTNIRIAIAGSDRRVGVTTTAMNLMCWINHHGGSACYVEANVSKHLAHIVQLFQPEQEGNAYVIEGNHLYFTNELTREYNFIVIDCGVLSEKMLPETFVNSDIRILCGSAMPYELPVFYRAMQRCKEIEVYSLALCVPKNIRPYVESMNNNLMFGENSHDLFDDKINASVYQKLLSKYTSN
;
A
#
# COMPACT_ATOMS: atom_id res chain seq x y z
N MET A 1 -27.26 5.39 -4.36
CA MET A 1 -27.19 5.89 -5.76
C MET A 1 -25.97 5.30 -6.43
N ILE A 2 -26.12 4.89 -7.67
CA ILE A 2 -25.06 4.39 -8.55
C ILE A 2 -24.68 5.51 -9.53
N LEU A 3 -23.40 5.78 -9.71
CA LEU A 3 -22.90 6.60 -10.81
C LEU A 3 -22.38 5.70 -11.92
N TYR A 4 -22.82 5.90 -13.14
CA TYR A 4 -22.45 5.07 -14.27
C TYR A 4 -21.83 5.90 -15.40
N LEU A 5 -20.51 5.71 -15.60
CA LEU A 5 -19.75 6.25 -16.73
C LEU A 5 -19.88 5.24 -17.89
N THR A 6 -20.58 5.61 -18.94
CA THR A 6 -20.96 4.67 -20.01
C THR A 6 -20.80 5.23 -21.41
N SER A 7 -20.55 4.33 -22.36
CA SER A 7 -20.67 4.61 -23.79
C SER A 7 -22.14 4.58 -24.23
N ASN A 8 -22.42 5.12 -25.42
CA ASN A 8 -23.78 5.06 -25.99
C ASN A 8 -24.30 3.64 -26.16
N ASP A 9 -23.40 2.68 -26.45
CA ASP A 9 -23.76 1.28 -26.72
C ASP A 9 -24.26 0.54 -25.47
N HIS A 10 -23.78 0.95 -24.30
CA HIS A 10 -23.98 0.22 -23.03
C HIS A 10 -24.87 0.95 -22.03
N VAL A 11 -25.57 2.01 -22.45
CA VAL A 11 -26.32 2.92 -21.59
C VAL A 11 -27.40 2.22 -20.74
N ASN A 12 -27.96 1.11 -21.21
CA ASN A 12 -29.08 0.42 -20.57
C ASN A 12 -28.66 -0.81 -19.74
N LEU A 13 -27.36 -1.10 -19.61
CA LEU A 13 -26.88 -2.30 -18.91
C LEU A 13 -27.26 -2.33 -17.42
N LEU A 14 -27.35 -1.17 -16.78
CA LEU A 14 -27.68 -1.09 -15.35
C LEU A 14 -29.15 -0.82 -15.06
N ASP A 15 -30.04 -0.78 -16.05
CA ASP A 15 -31.49 -0.55 -15.86
C ASP A 15 -32.12 -1.63 -14.99
N MET A 16 -31.65 -2.87 -15.12
CA MET A 16 -32.11 -3.99 -14.30
C MET A 16 -31.75 -3.81 -12.82
N ILE A 17 -30.55 -3.29 -12.51
CA ILE A 17 -30.10 -3.06 -11.14
C ILE A 17 -30.92 -1.93 -10.49
N GLU A 18 -31.24 -0.88 -11.25
CA GLU A 18 -32.11 0.20 -10.78
C GLU A 18 -33.50 -0.33 -10.37
N GLN A 19 -34.04 -1.26 -11.17
CA GLN A 19 -35.37 -1.85 -10.91
C GLN A 19 -35.34 -2.89 -9.78
N GLU A 20 -34.33 -3.78 -9.75
CA GLU A 20 -34.25 -4.89 -8.81
C GLU A 20 -33.86 -4.43 -7.40
N GLN A 21 -32.93 -3.46 -7.29
CA GLN A 21 -32.38 -3.03 -5.99
C GLN A 21 -32.94 -1.69 -5.52
N ASN A 22 -33.81 -1.06 -6.32
CA ASN A 22 -34.37 0.27 -6.04
C ASN A 22 -33.28 1.33 -5.75
N LEU A 23 -32.13 1.24 -6.45
CA LEU A 23 -31.00 2.13 -6.37
C LEU A 23 -30.98 3.05 -7.60
N PRO A 24 -31.19 4.37 -7.44
CA PRO A 24 -31.19 5.28 -8.59
C PRO A 24 -29.84 5.28 -9.30
N VAL A 25 -29.85 5.17 -10.63
CA VAL A 25 -28.66 5.16 -11.48
C VAL A 25 -28.52 6.50 -12.18
N LYS A 26 -27.48 7.24 -11.88
CA LYS A 26 -27.09 8.44 -12.62
C LYS A 26 -26.11 8.10 -13.73
N LYS A 27 -26.59 8.12 -14.96
CA LYS A 27 -25.81 7.82 -16.16
C LYS A 27 -25.10 9.06 -16.68
N LEU A 28 -23.79 8.96 -16.88
CA LEU A 28 -22.99 9.92 -17.63
C LEU A 28 -22.55 9.24 -18.92
N ILE A 29 -23.02 9.76 -20.05
CA ILE A 29 -22.85 9.15 -21.36
C ILE A 29 -21.79 9.91 -22.13
N GLY A 30 -20.76 9.20 -22.66
CA GLY A 30 -19.72 9.82 -23.45
C GLY A 30 -18.39 9.09 -23.42
N GLN A 31 -17.33 9.84 -23.69
CA GLN A 31 -15.95 9.43 -23.55
C GLN A 31 -15.31 10.25 -22.46
N PHE A 32 -14.65 9.59 -21.51
CA PHE A 32 -14.11 10.23 -20.31
C PHE A 32 -12.62 9.97 -20.18
N SER A 33 -11.88 11.00 -19.78
CA SER A 33 -10.62 10.78 -19.11
C SER A 33 -10.92 10.49 -17.64
N LEU A 34 -10.69 9.23 -17.24
CA LEU A 34 -10.97 8.76 -15.88
C LEU A 34 -10.16 9.52 -14.84
N LEU A 35 -8.88 9.76 -15.12
CA LEU A 35 -8.02 10.53 -14.24
C LEU A 35 -8.54 11.96 -14.03
N SER A 36 -8.95 12.63 -15.10
CA SER A 36 -9.55 13.98 -15.02
C SER A 36 -10.87 13.96 -14.23
N PHE A 37 -11.69 12.94 -14.47
CA PHE A 37 -12.96 12.75 -13.79
C PHE A 37 -12.79 12.58 -12.28
N VAL A 38 -11.88 11.72 -11.86
CA VAL A 38 -11.56 11.47 -10.44
C VAL A 38 -11.15 12.76 -9.74
N VAL A 39 -10.28 13.55 -10.35
CA VAL A 39 -9.73 14.76 -9.72
C VAL A 39 -10.70 15.92 -9.71
N LYS A 40 -11.48 16.10 -10.77
CA LYS A 40 -12.28 17.33 -10.97
C LYS A 40 -13.78 17.15 -10.70
N ASP A 41 -14.35 16.04 -11.18
CA ASP A 41 -15.80 15.89 -11.27
C ASP A 41 -16.37 15.06 -10.12
N MET A 42 -15.61 14.06 -9.61
CA MET A 42 -16.08 13.15 -8.58
C MET A 42 -16.48 13.85 -7.28
N ARG A 43 -15.90 14.97 -6.95
CA ARG A 43 -16.27 15.81 -5.79
C ARG A 43 -17.73 16.25 -5.78
N HIS A 44 -18.39 16.25 -6.93
CA HIS A 44 -19.81 16.57 -7.04
C HIS A 44 -20.73 15.37 -6.75
N PHE A 45 -20.14 14.17 -6.55
CA PHE A 45 -20.84 12.90 -6.38
C PHE A 45 -20.52 12.21 -5.05
N ILE A 46 -20.27 12.98 -4.00
CA ILE A 46 -19.86 12.49 -2.66
C ILE A 46 -20.86 11.54 -1.99
N HIS A 47 -22.11 11.47 -2.46
CA HIS A 47 -23.15 10.59 -1.89
C HIS A 47 -23.33 9.29 -2.67
N VAL A 48 -22.45 8.99 -3.61
CA VAL A 48 -22.48 7.77 -4.41
C VAL A 48 -21.87 6.63 -3.64
N ARG A 49 -22.53 5.47 -3.63
CA ARG A 49 -22.03 4.24 -3.00
C ARG A 49 -21.30 3.33 -4.00
N PHE A 50 -21.68 3.41 -5.26
CA PHE A 50 -21.17 2.58 -6.35
C PHE A 50 -20.81 3.45 -7.54
N VAL A 51 -19.65 3.19 -8.14
CA VAL A 51 -19.27 3.78 -9.43
C VAL A 51 -19.05 2.63 -10.42
N ALA A 52 -19.89 2.55 -11.44
CA ALA A 52 -19.74 1.63 -12.54
C ALA A 52 -19.07 2.33 -13.72
N ILE A 53 -18.10 1.68 -14.33
CA ILE A 53 -17.26 2.25 -15.39
C ILE A 53 -17.23 1.28 -16.56
N ASP A 54 -17.82 1.69 -17.68
CA ASP A 54 -17.72 0.97 -18.96
C ASP A 54 -16.33 1.24 -19.57
N ARG A 55 -15.55 0.17 -19.80
CA ARG A 55 -14.22 0.28 -20.43
C ARG A 55 -14.26 1.03 -21.77
N LYS A 56 -15.33 0.87 -22.57
CA LYS A 56 -15.51 1.60 -23.83
C LYS A 56 -15.71 3.09 -23.67
N ALA A 57 -16.12 3.55 -22.50
CA ALA A 57 -16.31 4.97 -22.21
C ALA A 57 -15.02 5.67 -21.75
N ILE A 58 -13.92 4.94 -21.58
CA ILE A 58 -12.67 5.45 -21.02
C ILE A 58 -11.62 5.61 -22.13
N LEU A 59 -10.99 6.79 -22.16
CA LEU A 59 -10.02 7.18 -23.17
C LEU A 59 -8.61 6.64 -22.90
N GLU A 60 -8.28 6.42 -21.64
CA GLU A 60 -6.97 5.96 -21.20
C GLU A 60 -6.69 4.53 -21.70
N SER A 61 -5.42 4.20 -21.84
CA SER A 61 -4.95 2.82 -22.02
C SER A 61 -5.33 1.94 -20.81
N ASP A 62 -5.23 0.63 -20.95
CA ASP A 62 -5.55 -0.30 -19.87
C ASP A 62 -4.69 -0.04 -18.61
N GLU A 63 -3.40 0.22 -18.80
CA GLU A 63 -2.45 0.51 -17.72
C GLU A 63 -2.76 1.84 -17.02
N GLU A 64 -3.04 2.89 -17.79
CA GLU A 64 -3.41 4.20 -17.25
C GLU A 64 -4.75 4.16 -16.52
N MET A 65 -5.71 3.37 -17.03
CA MET A 65 -7.00 3.17 -16.38
C MET A 65 -6.83 2.50 -15.02
N VAL A 66 -5.99 1.45 -14.90
CA VAL A 66 -5.72 0.79 -13.62
C VAL A 66 -5.11 1.79 -12.62
N GLN A 67 -4.17 2.64 -13.04
CA GLN A 67 -3.58 3.67 -12.20
C GLN A 67 -4.61 4.72 -11.75
N ALA A 68 -5.50 5.13 -12.64
CA ALA A 68 -6.59 6.05 -12.29
C ALA A 68 -7.57 5.42 -11.28
N LEU A 69 -7.87 4.12 -11.43
CA LEU A 69 -8.74 3.37 -10.51
C LEU A 69 -8.11 3.20 -9.13
N LEU A 70 -6.81 2.93 -9.03
CA LEU A 70 -6.07 2.90 -7.76
C LEU A 70 -6.15 4.27 -7.06
N SER A 71 -5.93 5.35 -7.80
CA SER A 71 -6.07 6.71 -7.28
C SER A 71 -7.49 6.97 -6.79
N PHE A 72 -8.48 6.45 -7.52
CA PHE A 72 -9.89 6.56 -7.16
C PHE A 72 -10.20 5.90 -5.82
N GLN A 73 -9.77 4.63 -5.62
CA GLN A 73 -9.96 3.89 -4.38
C GLN A 73 -9.24 4.54 -3.19
N THR A 74 -8.09 5.17 -3.43
CA THR A 74 -7.35 5.90 -2.39
C THR A 74 -8.07 7.17 -1.93
N MET A 75 -8.78 7.85 -2.83
CA MET A 75 -9.43 9.12 -2.55
C MET A 75 -10.87 9.00 -2.02
N TYR A 76 -11.56 7.90 -2.33
CA TYR A 76 -12.99 7.74 -2.07
C TYR A 76 -13.32 6.34 -1.59
N GLU A 77 -14.05 6.23 -0.48
CA GLU A 77 -14.62 4.96 0.03
C GLU A 77 -15.85 4.55 -0.77
N ILE A 78 -15.66 4.11 -2.00
CA ILE A 78 -16.71 3.77 -2.94
C ILE A 78 -16.38 2.45 -3.60
N ARG A 79 -17.38 1.57 -3.76
CA ARG A 79 -17.20 0.35 -4.54
C ARG A 79 -17.15 0.67 -6.03
N VAL A 80 -16.00 0.37 -6.64
CA VAL A 80 -15.79 0.50 -8.09
C VAL A 80 -16.17 -0.79 -8.79
N ILE A 81 -16.96 -0.69 -9.86
CA ILE A 81 -17.34 -1.80 -10.74
C ILE A 81 -16.81 -1.50 -12.13
N VAL A 82 -16.05 -2.40 -12.71
CA VAL A 82 -15.52 -2.28 -14.08
C VAL A 82 -16.33 -3.18 -15.01
N ILE A 83 -16.91 -2.62 -16.07
CA ILE A 83 -17.65 -3.35 -17.11
C ILE A 83 -16.76 -3.39 -18.35
N ALA A 84 -16.21 -4.57 -18.67
CA ALA A 84 -15.30 -4.80 -19.79
C ALA A 84 -15.74 -6.00 -20.60
N ILE A 85 -16.82 -5.84 -21.37
CA ILE A 85 -17.52 -6.92 -22.08
C ILE A 85 -16.59 -7.65 -23.05
N GLY A 86 -16.57 -8.99 -22.98
CA GLY A 86 -15.76 -9.85 -23.83
C GLY A 86 -14.28 -9.90 -23.43
N LEU A 87 -13.91 -9.39 -22.26
CA LEU A 87 -12.56 -9.49 -21.75
C LEU A 87 -12.27 -10.93 -21.32
N SER A 88 -11.25 -11.55 -21.92
CA SER A 88 -10.87 -12.93 -21.54
C SER A 88 -10.09 -12.94 -20.22
N GLU A 89 -10.21 -14.04 -19.45
CA GLU A 89 -9.57 -14.20 -18.14
C GLU A 89 -8.03 -14.10 -18.17
N ASN A 90 -7.44 -14.40 -19.32
CA ASN A 90 -5.99 -14.39 -19.50
C ASN A 90 -5.44 -13.03 -19.99
N THR A 91 -6.26 -11.99 -20.07
CA THR A 91 -5.77 -10.67 -20.49
C THR A 91 -4.96 -10.00 -19.39
N SER A 92 -3.88 -9.33 -19.78
CA SER A 92 -3.03 -8.56 -18.85
C SER A 92 -3.83 -7.49 -18.09
N PHE A 93 -4.84 -6.90 -18.73
CA PHE A 93 -5.70 -5.89 -18.12
C PHE A 93 -6.52 -6.46 -16.96
N LEU A 94 -7.15 -7.63 -17.14
CA LEU A 94 -7.90 -8.27 -16.06
C LEU A 94 -7.00 -8.63 -14.88
N GLN A 95 -5.81 -9.18 -15.15
CA GLN A 95 -4.83 -9.49 -14.11
C GLN A 95 -4.37 -8.25 -13.36
N GLN A 96 -4.14 -7.15 -14.06
CA GLN A 96 -3.75 -5.87 -13.43
C GLN A 96 -4.88 -5.31 -12.55
N LEU A 97 -6.16 -5.40 -12.97
CA LEU A 97 -7.30 -5.00 -12.16
C LEU A 97 -7.39 -5.82 -10.86
N ILE A 98 -7.25 -7.15 -10.96
CA ILE A 98 -7.28 -8.04 -9.79
C ILE A 98 -6.11 -7.76 -8.84
N GLN A 99 -4.90 -7.58 -9.36
CA GLN A 99 -3.71 -7.21 -8.57
C GLN A 99 -3.85 -5.84 -7.90
N ALA A 100 -4.61 -4.93 -8.51
CA ALA A 100 -4.95 -3.64 -7.95
C ALA A 100 -6.10 -3.71 -6.91
N GLY A 101 -6.59 -4.89 -6.57
CA GLY A 101 -7.70 -5.08 -5.63
C GLY A 101 -9.08 -4.71 -6.21
N ILE A 102 -9.18 -4.53 -7.53
CA ILE A 102 -10.45 -4.24 -8.21
C ILE A 102 -11.05 -5.58 -8.65
N THR A 103 -11.90 -6.14 -7.81
CA THR A 103 -12.47 -7.47 -8.00
C THR A 103 -13.88 -7.47 -8.56
N ASN A 104 -14.60 -6.35 -8.52
CA ASN A 104 -15.94 -6.24 -9.09
C ASN A 104 -15.87 -5.94 -10.58
N ILE A 105 -15.71 -6.99 -11.40
CA ILE A 105 -15.48 -6.90 -12.84
C ILE A 105 -16.52 -7.75 -13.58
N ALA A 106 -17.30 -7.11 -14.44
CA ALA A 106 -18.23 -7.78 -15.35
C ALA A 106 -17.59 -7.88 -16.74
N SER A 107 -17.27 -9.10 -17.19
CA SER A 107 -16.47 -9.36 -18.38
C SER A 107 -17.11 -10.30 -19.40
N ALA A 108 -18.23 -10.96 -19.07
CA ALA A 108 -18.87 -11.92 -19.96
C ALA A 108 -19.22 -11.31 -21.32
N ALA A 109 -19.04 -12.08 -22.38
CA ALA A 109 -19.36 -11.67 -23.75
C ALA A 109 -20.87 -11.82 -24.08
N GLU A 110 -21.54 -12.75 -23.42
CA GLU A 110 -22.96 -13.03 -23.61
C GLU A 110 -23.82 -12.25 -22.63
N ILE A 111 -25.02 -11.85 -23.05
CA ILE A 111 -25.87 -10.93 -22.28
C ILE A 111 -26.33 -11.52 -20.94
N ASP A 112 -26.75 -12.79 -20.93
CA ASP A 112 -27.29 -13.39 -19.71
C ASP A 112 -26.21 -13.62 -18.64
N PRO A 113 -25.04 -14.22 -18.95
CA PRO A 113 -23.91 -14.24 -17.99
C PRO A 113 -23.45 -12.86 -17.54
N LEU A 114 -23.39 -11.88 -18.44
CA LEU A 114 -23.02 -10.52 -18.10
C LEU A 114 -23.97 -9.89 -17.06
N ARG A 115 -25.27 -10.14 -17.20
CA ARG A 115 -26.26 -9.68 -16.25
C ARG A 115 -26.07 -10.30 -14.87
N GLU A 116 -25.74 -11.58 -14.80
CA GLU A 116 -25.45 -12.25 -13.52
C GLU A 116 -24.17 -11.69 -12.88
N GLU A 117 -23.11 -11.50 -13.66
CA GLU A 117 -21.88 -10.87 -13.18
C GLU A 117 -22.15 -9.45 -12.66
N ILE A 118 -22.96 -8.66 -13.34
CA ILE A 118 -23.35 -7.32 -12.88
C ILE A 118 -24.12 -7.42 -11.55
N ARG A 119 -25.12 -8.32 -11.42
CA ARG A 119 -25.85 -8.51 -10.16
C ARG A 119 -24.93 -8.86 -9.01
N GLU A 120 -23.98 -9.76 -9.24
CA GLU A 120 -23.00 -10.15 -8.24
C GLU A 120 -22.12 -8.95 -7.79
N CYS A 121 -21.64 -8.13 -8.73
CA CYS A 121 -20.87 -6.91 -8.42
C CYS A 121 -21.61 -5.93 -7.49
N PHE A 122 -22.95 -5.86 -7.61
CA PHE A 122 -23.79 -4.99 -6.78
C PHE A 122 -24.33 -5.68 -5.51
N SER A 123 -24.08 -6.97 -5.31
CA SER A 123 -24.46 -7.70 -4.08
C SER A 123 -23.71 -7.15 -2.84
N GLU A 124 -24.18 -7.48 -1.64
CA GLU A 124 -23.47 -7.06 -0.41
C GLU A 124 -22.02 -7.54 -0.37
N GLN A 125 -21.78 -8.75 -0.78
CA GLN A 125 -20.45 -9.38 -0.78
C GLN A 125 -19.58 -8.95 -1.97
N GLY A 126 -20.19 -8.43 -3.06
CA GLY A 126 -19.50 -8.17 -4.31
C GLY A 126 -19.16 -9.45 -5.06
N MET A 127 -18.45 -9.34 -6.17
CA MET A 127 -18.04 -10.48 -6.98
C MET A 127 -17.01 -11.33 -6.27
N GLN A 128 -17.31 -12.63 -6.10
CA GLN A 128 -16.45 -13.58 -5.39
C GLN A 128 -15.45 -14.29 -6.30
N ARG A 129 -15.73 -14.37 -7.61
CA ARG A 129 -14.92 -15.09 -8.61
C ARG A 129 -13.45 -14.66 -8.64
N PHE A 130 -13.16 -13.39 -8.40
CA PHE A 130 -11.81 -12.82 -8.42
C PHE A 130 -11.22 -12.59 -7.04
N ILE A 131 -11.96 -12.92 -5.99
CA ILE A 131 -11.44 -12.96 -4.63
C ILE A 131 -10.80 -14.33 -4.47
N SER A 132 -9.46 -14.40 -4.38
CA SER A 132 -8.78 -15.65 -4.06
C SER A 132 -9.35 -16.20 -2.74
N PRO A 133 -9.87 -17.43 -2.70
CA PRO A 133 -10.27 -18.04 -1.43
C PRO A 133 -9.03 -18.17 -0.54
N ALA A 134 -9.17 -17.80 0.73
CA ALA A 134 -8.22 -18.23 1.74
C ALA A 134 -8.06 -19.76 1.60
N PRO A 135 -6.85 -20.33 1.65
CA PRO A 135 -6.61 -21.72 1.31
C PRO A 135 -7.35 -22.66 2.28
N SER A 136 -8.47 -23.23 1.82
CA SER A 136 -9.04 -24.42 2.42
C SER A 136 -8.27 -25.63 1.90
N ILE A 137 -7.72 -26.37 2.84
CA ILE A 137 -6.94 -27.61 2.65
C ILE A 137 -7.76 -28.62 1.85
N LEU A 138 -7.41 -28.88 0.60
CA LEU A 138 -7.63 -30.15 -0.10
C LEU A 138 -6.51 -30.34 -1.14
N GLU A 139 -5.79 -31.45 -0.96
CA GLU A 139 -4.69 -31.92 -1.79
C GLU A 139 -5.14 -32.19 -3.23
N VAL A 140 -4.46 -31.58 -4.22
CA VAL A 140 -4.29 -32.15 -5.56
C VAL A 140 -2.90 -31.79 -6.08
N ASN A 141 -2.17 -32.81 -6.49
CA ASN A 141 -0.82 -32.75 -7.00
C ASN A 141 -0.65 -31.95 -8.30
N GLU A 142 0.38 -31.10 -8.31
CA GLU A 142 1.36 -30.73 -9.37
C GLU A 142 1.01 -29.67 -10.42
N PRO A 143 2.03 -28.96 -11.03
CA PRO A 143 3.41 -28.75 -10.59
C PRO A 143 3.86 -27.29 -10.40
N ASN A 144 4.78 -27.07 -9.53
CA ASN A 144 5.73 -25.94 -9.41
C ASN A 144 5.37 -24.60 -10.03
N LEU A 145 4.68 -23.77 -9.27
CA LEU A 145 4.81 -22.32 -9.30
C LEU A 145 5.28 -21.88 -7.92
N PHE A 146 6.35 -21.14 -7.89
CA PHE A 146 7.07 -20.69 -6.72
C PHE A 146 6.11 -20.27 -5.60
N THR A 147 5.82 -21.16 -4.67
CA THR A 147 5.40 -20.81 -3.32
C THR A 147 6.59 -20.05 -2.73
N PHE A 148 6.43 -18.76 -2.50
CA PHE A 148 7.26 -18.09 -1.52
C PHE A 148 6.92 -18.77 -0.19
N GLU A 149 7.68 -19.81 0.18
CA GLU A 149 7.77 -20.24 1.56
C GLU A 149 8.11 -18.99 2.34
N GLU A 150 7.27 -18.61 3.29
CA GLU A 150 7.58 -17.56 4.26
C GLU A 150 8.85 -18.00 4.97
N ARG A 151 10.00 -17.50 4.49
CA ARG A 151 11.29 -17.90 5.02
C ARG A 151 11.37 -17.40 6.44
N GLN A 152 11.32 -18.31 7.38
CA GLN A 152 11.66 -18.02 8.77
C GLN A 152 13.17 -17.82 8.84
N TYR A 153 13.59 -16.65 9.30
CA TYR A 153 15.00 -16.36 9.55
C TYR A 153 15.34 -16.63 11.01
N ARG A 154 16.57 -17.04 11.25
CA ARG A 154 17.12 -17.07 12.59
C ARG A 154 17.94 -15.81 12.80
N PHE A 155 17.50 -14.96 13.72
CA PHE A 155 18.22 -13.74 14.09
C PHE A 155 19.09 -13.99 15.31
N GLU A 156 20.42 -13.89 15.15
CA GLU A 156 21.40 -14.08 16.22
C GLU A 156 21.93 -12.73 16.73
N CYS A 157 21.02 -11.84 17.11
CA CYS A 157 21.34 -10.51 17.60
C CYS A 157 20.40 -10.10 18.72
N THR A 158 20.82 -9.15 19.55
CA THR A 158 20.02 -8.60 20.65
C THR A 158 20.15 -7.08 20.67
N ASN A 159 19.02 -6.41 20.76
CA ASN A 159 18.90 -4.96 20.91
C ASN A 159 19.60 -4.12 19.82
N ILE A 160 19.65 -4.62 18.60
CA ILE A 160 20.13 -3.86 17.43
C ILE A 160 19.17 -2.69 17.18
N ARG A 161 19.69 -1.50 17.17
CA ARG A 161 18.92 -0.26 17.02
C ARG A 161 18.85 0.13 15.54
N ILE A 162 17.63 0.24 15.02
CA ILE A 162 17.35 0.67 13.64
C ILE A 162 16.65 2.03 13.73
N ALA A 163 17.36 3.10 13.41
CA ALA A 163 16.77 4.43 13.38
C ALA A 163 16.28 4.80 11.98
N ILE A 164 15.04 5.24 11.90
CA ILE A 164 14.41 5.68 10.66
C ILE A 164 14.06 7.16 10.78
N ALA A 165 14.52 7.94 9.82
CA ALA A 165 14.26 9.38 9.78
C ALA A 165 13.81 9.79 8.37
N GLY A 166 13.14 10.93 8.26
CA GLY A 166 12.64 11.47 7.00
C GLY A 166 13.38 12.71 6.55
N SER A 167 13.49 12.87 5.25
CA SER A 167 14.00 14.11 4.63
C SER A 167 13.01 15.27 4.79
N ASP A 168 11.71 14.96 4.88
CA ASP A 168 10.62 15.91 5.06
C ASP A 168 9.45 15.23 5.78
N ARG A 169 8.38 15.99 6.02
CA ARG A 169 7.10 15.46 6.53
C ARG A 169 6.42 14.58 5.49
N ARG A 170 5.69 13.57 5.96
CA ARG A 170 4.86 12.66 5.15
C ARG A 170 5.62 11.82 4.11
N VAL A 171 6.93 11.65 4.29
CA VAL A 171 7.74 10.75 3.45
C VAL A 171 7.73 9.29 3.95
N GLY A 172 6.77 8.91 4.81
CA GLY A 172 6.53 7.52 5.19
C GLY A 172 7.39 6.97 6.34
N VAL A 173 8.01 7.81 7.19
CA VAL A 173 8.88 7.34 8.30
C VAL A 173 8.17 6.38 9.24
N THR A 174 7.04 6.82 9.81
CA THR A 174 6.26 6.02 10.79
C THR A 174 5.77 4.72 10.18
N THR A 175 5.22 4.77 8.95
CA THR A 175 4.75 3.59 8.24
C THR A 175 5.88 2.61 7.95
N THR A 176 7.02 3.09 7.46
CA THR A 176 8.21 2.25 7.21
C THR A 176 8.72 1.61 8.50
N ALA A 177 8.72 2.35 9.62
CA ALA A 177 9.16 1.83 10.91
C ALA A 177 8.24 0.70 11.41
N MET A 178 6.93 0.90 11.32
CA MET A 178 5.97 -0.12 11.71
C MET A 178 5.99 -1.35 10.78
N ASN A 179 6.02 -1.15 9.46
CA ASN A 179 6.11 -2.26 8.52
C ASN A 179 7.40 -3.07 8.68
N LEU A 180 8.55 -2.42 8.94
CA LEU A 180 9.80 -3.12 9.23
C LEU A 180 9.71 -3.96 10.52
N MET A 181 9.14 -3.40 11.59
CA MET A 181 8.89 -4.15 12.82
C MET A 181 7.99 -5.37 12.57
N CYS A 182 6.88 -5.20 11.86
CA CYS A 182 5.96 -6.28 11.52
C CYS A 182 6.64 -7.35 10.66
N TRP A 183 7.43 -6.94 9.66
CA TRP A 183 8.20 -7.88 8.84
C TRP A 183 9.16 -8.73 9.67
N ILE A 184 9.92 -8.13 10.60
CA ILE A 184 10.84 -8.87 11.48
C ILE A 184 10.07 -9.86 12.35
N ASN A 185 8.98 -9.43 13.00
CA ASN A 185 8.18 -10.26 13.88
C ASN A 185 7.53 -11.44 13.14
N HIS A 186 7.07 -11.22 11.91
CA HIS A 186 6.48 -12.26 11.07
C HIS A 186 7.51 -13.29 10.58
N HIS A 187 8.78 -12.87 10.38
CA HIS A 187 9.83 -13.71 9.82
C HIS A 187 10.76 -14.33 10.88
N GLY A 188 10.28 -14.51 12.11
CA GLY A 188 10.97 -15.28 13.17
C GLY A 188 11.89 -14.47 14.07
N GLY A 189 11.93 -13.13 13.90
CA GLY A 189 12.60 -12.23 14.83
C GLY A 189 11.69 -11.73 15.94
N SER A 190 12.24 -10.87 16.79
CA SER A 190 11.51 -10.07 17.76
C SER A 190 11.90 -8.61 17.60
N ALA A 191 10.92 -7.75 17.31
CA ALA A 191 11.14 -6.32 17.16
C ALA A 191 10.07 -5.51 17.90
N CYS A 192 10.44 -4.30 18.32
CA CYS A 192 9.50 -3.32 18.85
C CYS A 192 9.66 -1.97 18.13
N TYR A 193 8.62 -1.15 18.18
CA TYR A 193 8.62 0.22 17.71
C TYR A 193 8.79 1.18 18.86
N VAL A 194 9.61 2.21 18.68
CA VAL A 194 9.81 3.30 19.62
C VAL A 194 9.62 4.65 18.93
N GLU A 195 8.73 5.49 19.44
CA GLU A 195 8.57 6.85 18.95
C GLU A 195 9.59 7.78 19.61
N ALA A 196 10.63 8.20 18.88
CA ALA A 196 11.68 9.08 19.34
C ALA A 196 11.63 10.47 18.68
N ASN A 197 10.43 10.97 18.45
CA ASN A 197 10.19 12.26 17.80
C ASN A 197 9.09 13.05 18.51
N VAL A 198 8.87 14.29 18.07
CA VAL A 198 7.90 15.21 18.67
C VAL A 198 6.50 15.16 18.03
N SER A 199 6.30 14.35 17.03
CA SER A 199 5.06 14.33 16.23
C SER A 199 3.87 13.71 16.97
N LYS A 200 4.14 12.84 17.95
CA LYS A 200 3.12 12.12 18.76
C LYS A 200 2.13 11.30 17.92
N HIS A 201 2.61 10.73 16.81
CA HIS A 201 1.77 9.91 15.95
C HIS A 201 1.27 8.65 16.68
N LEU A 202 2.13 8.05 17.53
CA LEU A 202 1.76 6.89 18.32
C LEU A 202 0.57 7.16 19.25
N ALA A 203 0.45 8.38 19.80
CA ALA A 203 -0.70 8.74 20.65
C ALA A 203 -2.02 8.66 19.86
N HIS A 204 -2.03 9.09 18.61
CA HIS A 204 -3.21 8.99 17.75
C HIS A 204 -3.51 7.53 17.35
N ILE A 205 -2.48 6.73 17.10
CA ILE A 205 -2.62 5.29 16.79
C ILE A 205 -3.21 4.56 18.00
N VAL A 206 -2.66 4.77 19.19
CA VAL A 206 -3.17 4.18 20.44
C VAL A 206 -4.62 4.62 20.71
N GLN A 207 -4.95 5.88 20.48
CA GLN A 207 -6.32 6.37 20.64
C GLN A 207 -7.30 5.71 19.66
N LEU A 208 -6.86 5.43 18.42
CA LEU A 208 -7.70 4.82 17.39
C LEU A 208 -7.93 3.32 17.65
N PHE A 209 -6.84 2.59 17.90
CA PHE A 209 -6.87 1.12 18.04
C PHE A 209 -7.26 0.64 19.44
N GLN A 210 -7.14 1.52 20.46
CA GLN A 210 -7.44 1.19 21.88
C GLN A 210 -6.77 -0.12 22.34
N PRO A 211 -5.45 -0.29 22.11
CA PRO A 211 -4.76 -1.54 22.37
C PRO A 211 -4.65 -1.88 23.84
N GLU A 212 -4.39 -3.15 24.12
CA GLU A 212 -3.97 -3.60 25.44
C GLU A 212 -2.61 -3.02 25.82
N GLN A 213 -2.36 -2.80 27.11
CA GLN A 213 -1.11 -2.29 27.64
C GLN A 213 -0.41 -3.37 28.47
N GLU A 214 0.81 -3.70 28.10
CA GLU A 214 1.71 -4.60 28.81
C GLU A 214 2.91 -3.82 29.38
N GLY A 215 2.83 -3.43 30.65
CA GLY A 215 3.82 -2.55 31.25
C GLY A 215 3.85 -1.18 30.56
N ASN A 216 4.98 -0.82 29.95
CA ASN A 216 5.14 0.42 29.16
C ASN A 216 4.83 0.24 27.67
N ALA A 217 4.53 -1.00 27.23
CA ALA A 217 4.22 -1.31 25.83
C ALA A 217 2.73 -1.24 25.57
N TYR A 218 2.35 -0.72 24.42
CA TYR A 218 1.03 -0.89 23.80
C TYR A 218 1.10 -2.00 22.77
N VAL A 219 0.17 -2.96 22.81
CA VAL A 219 0.21 -4.15 21.96
C VAL A 219 -0.89 -4.07 20.90
N ILE A 220 -0.48 -4.00 19.63
CA ILE A 220 -1.40 -4.02 18.47
C ILE A 220 -0.97 -5.18 17.57
N GLU A 221 -1.88 -6.12 17.31
CA GLU A 221 -1.61 -7.31 16.47
C GLU A 221 -0.33 -8.07 16.89
N GLY A 222 -0.11 -8.18 18.21
CA GLY A 222 1.09 -8.82 18.77
C GLY A 222 2.37 -8.00 18.70
N ASN A 223 2.33 -6.80 18.13
CA ASN A 223 3.47 -5.90 18.02
C ASN A 223 3.53 -4.93 19.21
N HIS A 224 4.72 -4.73 19.76
CA HIS A 224 4.95 -3.85 20.92
C HIS A 224 5.39 -2.46 20.49
N LEU A 225 4.67 -1.44 20.96
CA LEU A 225 4.85 -0.04 20.62
C LEU A 225 5.13 0.75 21.89
N TYR A 226 6.18 1.57 21.89
CA TYR A 226 6.64 2.33 23.04
C TYR A 226 6.70 3.83 22.75
N PHE A 227 6.27 4.65 23.70
CA PHE A 227 6.45 6.10 23.65
C PHE A 227 7.85 6.55 24.07
N THR A 228 8.59 5.70 24.77
CA THR A 228 9.93 5.97 25.30
C THR A 228 10.83 4.76 25.07
N ASN A 229 12.12 4.96 25.29
CA ASN A 229 13.11 3.89 25.17
C ASN A 229 13.20 3.00 26.43
N GLU A 230 12.25 3.07 27.33
CA GLU A 230 12.14 2.22 28.53
C GLU A 230 11.42 0.92 28.17
N LEU A 231 12.17 -0.05 27.68
CA LEU A 231 11.66 -1.30 27.19
C LEU A 231 11.40 -2.28 28.35
N THR A 232 10.33 -3.05 28.25
CA THR A 232 9.94 -4.05 29.27
C THR A 232 10.63 -5.40 29.09
N ARG A 233 11.23 -5.66 27.92
CA ARG A 233 11.93 -6.91 27.58
C ARG A 233 13.01 -6.67 26.52
N GLU A 234 13.82 -7.67 26.26
CA GLU A 234 14.81 -7.66 25.18
C GLU A 234 14.17 -8.02 23.84
N TYR A 235 14.71 -7.45 22.76
CA TYR A 235 14.32 -7.68 21.38
C TYR A 235 15.55 -7.97 20.52
N ASN A 236 15.38 -8.65 19.39
CA ASN A 236 16.44 -8.70 18.38
C ASN A 236 16.67 -7.29 17.83
N PHE A 237 15.59 -6.55 17.54
CA PHE A 237 15.66 -5.22 16.95
C PHE A 237 14.76 -4.22 17.67
N ILE A 238 15.26 -3.00 17.78
CA ILE A 238 14.53 -1.83 18.29
C ILE A 238 14.40 -0.87 17.12
N VAL A 239 13.21 -0.75 16.55
CA VAL A 239 12.92 0.14 15.42
C VAL A 239 12.48 1.50 15.95
N ILE A 240 13.25 2.53 15.64
CA ILE A 240 13.12 3.86 16.23
C ILE A 240 12.67 4.86 15.18
N ASP A 241 11.48 5.42 15.36
CA ASP A 241 10.95 6.51 14.54
C ASP A 241 11.54 7.84 15.02
N CYS A 242 12.51 8.36 14.29
CA CYS A 242 13.17 9.63 14.59
C CYS A 242 12.45 10.86 13.97
N GLY A 243 11.34 10.65 13.25
CA GLY A 243 10.62 11.73 12.56
C GLY A 243 11.44 12.39 11.47
N VAL A 244 11.24 13.68 11.28
CA VAL A 244 11.95 14.47 10.24
C VAL A 244 13.31 14.91 10.76
N LEU A 245 14.36 14.75 9.95
CA LEU A 245 15.70 15.25 10.27
C LEU A 245 15.72 16.78 10.40
N SER A 246 16.21 17.27 11.54
CA SER A 246 16.41 18.69 11.75
C SER A 246 17.43 19.27 10.76
N GLU A 247 17.19 20.50 10.28
CA GLU A 247 18.15 21.20 9.42
C GLU A 247 19.45 21.58 10.14
N LYS A 248 19.41 21.72 11.46
CA LYS A 248 20.53 22.21 12.25
C LYS A 248 21.47 21.10 12.71
N MET A 249 20.94 20.00 13.23
CA MET A 249 21.74 18.93 13.82
C MET A 249 20.99 17.58 13.68
N LEU A 250 21.74 16.51 13.38
CA LEU A 250 21.20 15.17 13.37
C LEU A 250 20.86 14.73 14.80
N PRO A 251 19.71 14.07 15.03
CA PRO A 251 19.36 13.54 16.34
C PRO A 251 20.40 12.52 16.82
N GLU A 252 20.82 12.60 18.07
CA GLU A 252 21.78 11.64 18.65
C GLU A 252 21.29 10.20 18.55
N THR A 253 20.00 9.97 18.73
CA THR A 253 19.37 8.66 18.56
C THR A 253 19.58 8.11 17.15
N PHE A 254 19.50 8.97 16.13
CA PHE A 254 19.74 8.57 14.74
C PHE A 254 21.22 8.27 14.49
N VAL A 255 22.12 9.14 14.97
CA VAL A 255 23.57 8.99 14.77
C VAL A 255 24.11 7.74 15.47
N ASN A 256 23.65 7.46 16.70
CA ASN A 256 24.17 6.39 17.55
C ASN A 256 23.47 5.02 17.33
N SER A 257 22.58 4.90 16.36
CA SER A 257 21.95 3.62 16.03
C SER A 257 22.86 2.74 15.15
N ASP A 258 22.65 1.42 15.18
CA ASP A 258 23.44 0.44 14.42
C ASP A 258 23.12 0.49 12.92
N ILE A 259 21.84 0.65 12.60
CA ILE A 259 21.34 0.82 11.24
C ILE A 259 20.58 2.14 11.15
N ARG A 260 20.86 2.93 10.12
CA ARG A 260 20.20 4.20 9.86
C ARG A 260 19.55 4.19 8.51
N ILE A 261 18.26 4.53 8.47
CA ILE A 261 17.46 4.60 7.24
C ILE A 261 16.95 6.03 7.10
N LEU A 262 17.23 6.64 5.96
CA LEU A 262 16.70 7.95 5.58
C LEU A 262 15.62 7.78 4.52
N CYS A 263 14.38 7.98 4.89
CA CYS A 263 13.24 7.99 3.99
C CYS A 263 13.13 9.34 3.26
N GLY A 264 12.82 9.29 1.99
CA GLY A 264 12.57 10.48 1.19
C GLY A 264 11.73 10.19 -0.04
N SER A 265 11.15 11.23 -0.61
CA SER A 265 10.51 11.17 -1.92
C SER A 265 11.50 11.59 -2.99
N ALA A 266 11.55 10.82 -4.06
CA ALA A 266 12.36 11.15 -5.24
C ALA A 266 11.51 11.62 -6.43
N MET A 267 10.30 12.13 -6.16
CA MET A 267 9.57 12.91 -7.16
C MET A 267 10.38 14.15 -7.55
N PRO A 268 10.40 14.54 -8.83
CA PRO A 268 11.30 15.60 -9.33
C PRO A 268 11.28 16.91 -8.53
N TYR A 269 10.13 17.29 -7.98
CA TYR A 269 9.96 18.51 -7.19
C TYR A 269 10.33 18.35 -5.70
N GLU A 270 10.43 17.11 -5.17
CA GLU A 270 10.81 16.78 -3.79
C GLU A 270 12.27 16.31 -3.68
N LEU A 271 12.82 15.82 -4.79
CA LEU A 271 14.19 15.32 -4.89
C LEU A 271 15.26 16.26 -4.32
N PRO A 272 15.20 17.61 -4.50
CA PRO A 272 16.17 18.52 -3.91
C PRO A 272 16.18 18.51 -2.37
N VAL A 273 15.02 18.26 -1.73
CA VAL A 273 14.91 18.16 -0.26
C VAL A 273 15.56 16.87 0.21
N PHE A 274 15.25 15.76 -0.46
CA PHE A 274 15.85 14.44 -0.16
C PHE A 274 17.36 14.47 -0.36
N TYR A 275 17.83 15.03 -1.45
CA TYR A 275 19.27 15.17 -1.71
C TYR A 275 19.99 15.98 -0.63
N ARG A 276 19.44 17.11 -0.19
CA ARG A 276 20.01 17.89 0.94
C ARG A 276 20.06 17.07 2.23
N ALA A 277 19.06 16.25 2.51
CA ALA A 277 19.06 15.38 3.69
C ALA A 277 20.15 14.30 3.58
N MET A 278 20.32 13.67 2.41
CA MET A 278 21.43 12.72 2.17
C MET A 278 22.80 13.38 2.37
N GLN A 279 23.00 14.61 1.86
CA GLN A 279 24.26 15.34 2.02
C GLN A 279 24.58 15.65 3.49
N ARG A 280 23.60 15.88 4.35
CA ARG A 280 23.79 16.05 5.79
C ARG A 280 24.25 14.76 6.48
N CYS A 281 23.89 13.63 5.93
CA CYS A 281 24.27 12.32 6.47
C CYS A 281 25.58 11.76 5.88
N LYS A 282 26.29 12.49 5.01
CA LYS A 282 27.46 11.98 4.24
C LYS A 282 28.61 11.44 5.10
N GLU A 283 28.72 11.85 6.37
CA GLU A 283 29.80 11.45 7.28
C GLU A 283 29.45 10.19 8.11
N ILE A 284 28.24 9.69 7.98
CA ILE A 284 27.77 8.48 8.65
C ILE A 284 27.19 7.50 7.62
N GLU A 285 27.28 6.21 7.92
CA GLU A 285 26.66 5.20 7.05
C GLU A 285 25.14 5.25 7.20
N VAL A 286 24.44 5.56 6.10
CA VAL A 286 22.98 5.67 6.04
C VAL A 286 22.45 5.01 4.78
N TYR A 287 21.44 4.17 4.93
CA TYR A 287 20.67 3.62 3.82
C TYR A 287 19.59 4.61 3.41
N SER A 288 19.63 5.09 2.20
CA SER A 288 18.62 6.02 1.67
C SER A 288 17.49 5.23 1.02
N LEU A 289 16.27 5.39 1.54
CA LEU A 289 15.06 4.73 1.04
C LEU A 289 14.20 5.74 0.31
N ALA A 290 14.18 5.65 -1.01
CA ALA A 290 13.35 6.48 -1.87
C ALA A 290 11.97 5.82 -2.05
N LEU A 291 10.94 6.46 -1.51
CA LEU A 291 9.56 5.99 -1.56
C LEU A 291 8.79 6.65 -2.70
N CYS A 292 7.78 5.98 -3.22
CA CYS A 292 6.91 6.50 -4.30
C CYS A 292 7.64 6.91 -5.58
N VAL A 293 8.71 6.22 -5.96
CA VAL A 293 9.47 6.59 -7.17
C VAL A 293 8.95 5.82 -8.39
N PRO A 294 8.38 6.50 -9.39
CA PRO A 294 7.97 5.86 -10.64
C PRO A 294 9.14 5.12 -11.31
N LYS A 295 8.86 3.94 -11.86
CA LYS A 295 9.90 3.05 -12.44
C LYS A 295 10.77 3.75 -13.50
N ASN A 296 10.17 4.62 -14.30
CA ASN A 296 10.88 5.41 -15.34
C ASN A 296 11.82 6.48 -14.78
N ILE A 297 11.65 6.89 -13.52
CA ILE A 297 12.51 7.90 -12.86
C ILE A 297 13.65 7.22 -12.08
N ARG A 298 13.48 5.97 -11.64
CA ARG A 298 14.47 5.24 -10.82
C ARG A 298 15.91 5.31 -11.38
N PRO A 299 16.17 5.06 -12.68
CA PRO A 299 17.54 5.11 -13.21
C PRO A 299 18.23 6.47 -13.03
N TYR A 300 17.47 7.57 -13.08
CA TYR A 300 18.03 8.92 -12.88
C TYR A 300 18.40 9.19 -11.43
N VAL A 301 17.67 8.56 -10.48
CA VAL A 301 17.88 8.75 -9.05
C VAL A 301 18.97 7.80 -8.52
N GLU A 302 19.09 6.59 -9.04
CA GLU A 302 20.11 5.60 -8.66
C GLU A 302 21.54 6.11 -8.75
N SER A 303 21.83 6.92 -9.77
CA SER A 303 23.17 7.49 -9.96
C SER A 303 23.60 8.48 -8.86
N MET A 304 22.69 8.88 -7.97
CA MET A 304 22.96 9.91 -6.96
C MET A 304 23.59 9.36 -5.67
N ASN A 305 23.36 8.10 -5.34
CA ASN A 305 23.88 7.48 -4.14
C ASN A 305 23.95 5.94 -4.26
N ASN A 306 25.11 5.35 -3.99
CA ASN A 306 25.35 3.91 -4.06
C ASN A 306 24.52 3.09 -3.06
N ASN A 307 24.06 3.71 -1.96
CA ASN A 307 23.25 3.07 -0.93
C ASN A 307 21.76 3.41 -1.05
N LEU A 308 21.31 3.86 -2.23
CA LEU A 308 19.92 4.16 -2.50
C LEU A 308 19.13 2.87 -2.75
N MET A 309 18.01 2.75 -2.06
CA MET A 309 17.04 1.69 -2.24
C MET A 309 15.70 2.30 -2.62
N PHE A 310 14.91 1.54 -3.36
CA PHE A 310 13.55 1.94 -3.73
C PHE A 310 12.56 1.11 -2.94
N GLY A 311 11.62 1.79 -2.30
CA GLY A 311 10.50 1.18 -1.60
C GLY A 311 9.17 1.65 -2.16
N GLU A 312 8.15 0.89 -1.86
CA GLU A 312 6.75 1.23 -2.14
C GLU A 312 6.11 1.79 -0.86
N ASN A 313 5.11 2.65 -0.99
CA ASN A 313 4.32 3.10 0.15
C ASN A 313 3.27 2.05 0.52
N SER A 314 3.14 1.78 1.80
CA SER A 314 1.98 1.09 2.36
C SER A 314 0.97 2.10 2.90
N HIS A 315 -0.30 1.79 2.76
CA HIS A 315 -1.40 2.44 3.46
C HIS A 315 -1.78 1.70 4.75
N ASP A 316 -1.25 0.49 4.93
CA ASP A 316 -1.38 -0.31 6.14
C ASP A 316 -0.15 -0.12 7.03
N LEU A 317 -0.37 0.25 8.29
CA LEU A 317 0.70 0.44 9.28
C LEU A 317 1.35 -0.89 9.68
N PHE A 318 0.60 -1.99 9.59
CA PHE A 318 1.03 -3.31 10.05
C PHE A 318 1.29 -4.29 8.89
N ASP A 319 1.51 -3.78 7.69
CA ASP A 319 1.87 -4.58 6.51
C ASP A 319 3.26 -5.22 6.69
N ASP A 320 3.31 -6.54 6.75
CA ASP A 320 4.52 -7.34 6.91
C ASP A 320 5.15 -7.80 5.58
N LYS A 321 4.53 -7.49 4.44
CA LYS A 321 4.92 -7.97 3.10
C LYS A 321 5.56 -6.89 2.24
N ILE A 322 5.06 -5.66 2.36
CA ILE A 322 5.57 -4.56 1.56
C ILE A 322 7.06 -4.32 1.88
N ASN A 323 7.83 -4.02 0.86
CA ASN A 323 9.28 -3.78 0.99
C ASN A 323 10.10 -4.95 1.57
N ALA A 324 9.58 -6.18 1.59
CA ALA A 324 10.26 -7.36 2.13
C ALA A 324 11.68 -7.54 1.57
N SER A 325 11.89 -7.34 0.25
CA SER A 325 13.21 -7.42 -0.38
C SER A 325 14.19 -6.34 0.12
N VAL A 326 13.69 -5.16 0.45
CA VAL A 326 14.47 -4.06 1.04
C VAL A 326 14.89 -4.43 2.46
N TYR A 327 13.97 -4.91 3.28
CA TYR A 327 14.21 -5.31 4.67
C TYR A 327 15.16 -6.51 4.76
N GLN A 328 14.98 -7.51 3.89
CA GLN A 328 15.90 -8.64 3.78
C GLN A 328 17.33 -8.18 3.46
N LYS A 329 17.50 -7.26 2.51
CA LYS A 329 18.82 -6.71 2.16
C LYS A 329 19.44 -5.95 3.32
N LEU A 330 18.66 -5.11 4.02
CA LEU A 330 19.11 -4.32 5.18
C LEU A 330 19.58 -5.20 6.34
N LEU A 331 18.86 -6.30 6.60
CA LEU A 331 19.08 -7.16 7.75
C LEU A 331 19.91 -8.41 7.42
N SER A 332 20.40 -8.54 6.18
CA SER A 332 21.11 -9.74 5.70
C SER A 332 22.32 -10.16 6.56
N LYS A 333 22.99 -9.21 7.19
CA LYS A 333 24.13 -9.49 8.09
C LYS A 333 23.73 -10.03 9.48
N TYR A 334 22.44 -9.98 9.82
CA TYR A 334 21.91 -10.46 11.10
C TYR A 334 21.07 -11.73 10.95
N THR A 335 20.88 -12.22 9.73
CA THR A 335 20.13 -13.44 9.44
C THR A 335 21.09 -14.59 9.17
N SER A 336 20.90 -15.72 9.85
CA SER A 336 21.45 -17.03 9.47
C SER A 336 20.34 -17.87 8.84
N ASN A 337 20.67 -18.53 7.73
CA ASN A 337 19.76 -19.44 7.03
C ASN A 337 19.52 -20.70 7.85
#